data_c299f51f3426a38bf6077f826a08a2ec
#
_entry.id   c299f51f3426a38bf6077f826a08a2ec
#
_cell.length_a   1.000
_cell.length_b   1.000
_cell.length_c   1.000
_cell.angle_alpha   90.00
_cell.angle_beta   90.00
_cell.angle_gamma   90.00
#
_symmetry.space_group_name_H-M   'P 1'
#
loop_
_entity.id
_entity.type
_entity.pdbx_description
1 polymer ?
#
loop_
_entity_poly.entity_id
_entity_poly.type
_entity_poly.pdbx_seq_one_letter_code
_entity_poly.pdbx_strand_id
1 'polypeptide(L)'
;SAVARGASWLQDAMHSSVLPQGISLLENPHRKRTSGSRPFDGEGLPVAERAIVADGVLQEWTLDLSTAAQLGLKSTGSAMRGPSGPPSPGVGNVMLTPGQQSREDLIRDMGTGLLLTSLIGASINATTGDYSRGASGFWVENGEIAYPVNECTIAGNLREMLLSIVPANDGRGYLSRVVPSLLVPSMAIAGE
;
A
#
# COMPACT_ATOMS: atom_id res chain seq x y z
N SER A 1 0.61 11.13 12.30
CA SER A 1 1.46 10.22 11.50
C SER A 1 2.13 9.19 12.39
N ALA A 2 2.30 7.95 11.93
CA ALA A 2 3.06 6.91 12.66
C ALA A 2 4.52 7.34 12.83
N VAL A 3 5.09 7.95 11.81
CA VAL A 3 6.46 8.49 11.82
C VAL A 3 6.64 9.53 12.92
N ALA A 4 5.72 10.48 13.06
CA ALA A 4 5.81 11.51 14.10
C ALA A 4 5.75 10.95 15.53
N ARG A 5 5.15 9.75 15.71
CA ARG A 5 5.11 9.06 17.00
C ARG A 5 6.27 8.09 17.23
N GLY A 6 7.23 8.00 16.31
CA GLY A 6 8.30 7.01 16.39
C GLY A 6 7.84 5.55 16.26
N ALA A 7 6.66 5.32 15.70
CA ALA A 7 6.02 4.00 15.60
C ALA A 7 5.80 3.61 14.13
N SER A 8 6.84 3.71 13.32
CA SER A 8 6.81 3.33 11.91
C SER A 8 8.00 2.45 11.56
N TRP A 9 7.72 1.29 10.98
CA TRP A 9 8.75 0.41 10.43
C TRP A 9 9.50 1.03 9.23
N LEU A 10 9.01 2.15 8.67
CA LEU A 10 9.69 2.95 7.64
C LEU A 10 10.34 4.23 8.19
N GLN A 11 10.44 4.43 9.51
CA GLN A 11 10.86 5.70 10.11
C GLN A 11 12.18 6.24 9.54
N ASP A 12 13.15 5.36 9.31
CA ASP A 12 14.48 5.70 8.82
C ASP A 12 14.63 5.47 7.30
N ALA A 13 13.52 5.28 6.58
CA ALA A 13 13.53 4.89 5.18
C ALA A 13 13.40 6.08 4.19
N MET A 14 13.44 7.33 4.68
CA MET A 14 13.40 8.50 3.79
C MET A 14 14.57 8.45 2.80
N HIS A 15 14.25 8.61 1.51
CA HIS A 15 15.19 8.49 0.39
C HIS A 15 15.85 7.12 0.24
N SER A 16 15.28 6.09 0.85
CA SER A 16 15.68 4.70 0.66
C SER A 16 14.68 3.93 -0.19
N SER A 17 15.11 2.82 -0.77
CA SER A 17 14.23 1.92 -1.53
C SER A 17 13.24 1.24 -0.59
N VAL A 18 11.95 1.34 -0.90
CA VAL A 18 10.84 0.73 -0.18
C VAL A 18 9.94 -0.10 -1.09
N LEU A 19 10.12 0.04 -2.40
CA LEU A 19 9.48 -0.75 -3.46
C LEU A 19 10.56 -1.15 -4.48
N PRO A 20 10.30 -2.13 -5.36
CA PRO A 20 11.20 -2.43 -6.47
C PRO A 20 11.41 -1.22 -7.39
N GLN A 21 12.55 -1.16 -8.03
CA GLN A 21 12.82 -0.18 -9.08
C GLN A 21 11.77 -0.26 -10.19
N GLY A 22 11.41 0.88 -10.78
CA GLY A 22 10.34 1.00 -11.78
C GLY A 22 8.94 1.15 -11.18
N ILE A 23 8.75 0.93 -9.88
CA ILE A 23 7.44 1.05 -9.22
C ILE A 23 7.36 2.38 -8.47
N SER A 24 6.30 3.13 -8.73
CA SER A 24 6.00 4.40 -8.04
C SER A 24 4.63 4.36 -7.39
N LEU A 25 4.47 5.07 -6.28
CA LEU A 25 3.19 5.33 -5.63
C LEU A 25 2.89 6.82 -5.75
N LEU A 26 1.96 7.17 -6.62
CA LEU A 26 1.59 8.54 -6.93
C LEU A 26 0.28 8.92 -6.24
N GLU A 27 0.18 10.12 -5.71
CA GLU A 27 -1.09 10.73 -5.28
C GLU A 27 -1.46 11.86 -6.25
N ASN A 28 -2.67 11.78 -6.83
CA ASN A 28 -3.23 12.85 -7.66
C ASN A 28 -4.58 13.31 -7.09
N PRO A 29 -4.62 14.39 -6.31
CA PRO A 29 -5.85 14.91 -5.71
C PRO A 29 -6.79 15.58 -6.72
N HIS A 30 -6.39 15.76 -7.97
CA HIS A 30 -7.17 16.45 -9.00
C HIS A 30 -7.78 15.48 -10.04
N ARG A 31 -7.74 14.17 -9.79
CA ARG A 31 -8.38 13.18 -10.69
C ARG A 31 -9.89 13.43 -10.77
N LYS A 32 -10.40 13.62 -11.97
CA LYS A 32 -11.83 13.86 -12.20
C LYS A 32 -12.67 12.61 -11.86
N ARG A 33 -13.83 12.82 -11.25
CA ARG A 33 -14.84 11.79 -10.96
C ARG A 33 -14.35 10.68 -10.03
N THR A 34 -13.45 11.00 -9.11
CA THR A 34 -13.00 10.09 -8.05
C THR A 34 -13.27 10.69 -6.67
N SER A 35 -13.61 9.84 -5.70
CA SER A 35 -14.06 10.26 -4.37
C SER A 35 -12.97 10.92 -3.52
N GLY A 36 -11.68 10.66 -3.82
CA GLY A 36 -10.55 11.27 -3.10
C GLY A 36 -10.09 12.61 -3.66
N SER A 37 -10.80 13.17 -4.66
CA SER A 37 -10.41 14.44 -5.29
C SER A 37 -10.81 15.64 -4.45
N ARG A 38 -9.90 16.60 -4.33
CA ARG A 38 -10.07 17.80 -3.54
C ARG A 38 -9.17 18.93 -4.03
N PRO A 39 -9.59 20.20 -3.96
CA PRO A 39 -8.76 21.35 -4.31
C PRO A 39 -7.85 21.82 -3.17
N PHE A 40 -8.20 21.49 -1.92
CA PHE A 40 -7.45 21.79 -0.70
C PHE A 40 -7.64 20.65 0.31
N ASP A 41 -6.75 20.56 1.27
CA ASP A 41 -6.81 19.55 2.32
C ASP A 41 -7.76 19.96 3.49
N GLY A 42 -7.84 19.13 4.54
CA GLY A 42 -8.69 19.36 5.71
C GLY A 42 -8.27 20.55 6.59
N GLU A 43 -7.13 21.17 6.31
CA GLU A 43 -6.61 22.39 6.97
C GLU A 43 -6.63 23.62 6.04
N GLY A 44 -7.17 23.48 4.82
CA GLY A 44 -7.27 24.55 3.82
C GLY A 44 -6.00 24.78 3.02
N LEU A 45 -5.01 23.92 3.11
CA LEU A 45 -3.79 24.02 2.30
C LEU A 45 -4.03 23.53 0.88
N PRO A 46 -3.43 24.19 -0.14
CA PRO A 46 -3.51 23.71 -1.51
C PRO A 46 -2.87 22.33 -1.63
N VAL A 47 -3.47 21.49 -2.46
CA VAL A 47 -2.97 20.12 -2.75
C VAL A 47 -2.40 20.08 -4.15
N ALA A 48 -1.42 19.22 -4.38
CA ALA A 48 -0.80 19.00 -5.68
C ALA A 48 -0.57 17.52 -5.94
N GLU A 49 -0.36 17.17 -7.19
CA GLU A 49 0.13 15.84 -7.56
C GLU A 49 1.53 15.64 -6.99
N ARG A 50 1.77 14.47 -6.40
CA ARG A 50 3.05 14.14 -5.76
C ARG A 50 3.37 12.65 -5.88
N ALA A 51 4.65 12.32 -5.83
CA ALA A 51 5.13 10.97 -5.69
C ALA A 51 5.43 10.69 -4.21
N ILE A 52 4.67 9.82 -3.57
CA ILE A 52 5.00 9.30 -2.23
C ILE A 52 6.23 8.40 -2.34
N VAL A 53 6.24 7.54 -3.36
CA VAL A 53 7.38 6.73 -3.77
C VAL A 53 7.62 6.97 -5.26
N ALA A 54 8.85 7.28 -5.64
CA ALA A 54 9.27 7.42 -7.03
C ALA A 54 10.37 6.41 -7.34
N ASP A 55 10.16 5.61 -8.38
CA ASP A 55 11.13 4.59 -8.82
C ASP A 55 11.64 3.72 -7.66
N GLY A 56 10.73 3.23 -6.82
CA GLY A 56 11.04 2.43 -5.65
C GLY A 56 11.49 3.20 -4.42
N VAL A 57 11.88 4.47 -4.54
CA VAL A 57 12.47 5.28 -3.46
C VAL A 57 11.42 6.15 -2.78
N LEU A 58 11.34 6.09 -1.45
CA LEU A 58 10.46 6.94 -0.64
C LEU A 58 10.89 8.40 -0.73
N GLN A 59 9.98 9.29 -1.19
CA GLN A 59 10.27 10.70 -1.44
C GLN A 59 9.82 11.60 -0.30
N GLU A 60 8.68 11.30 0.31
CA GLU A 60 8.12 12.15 1.36
C GLU A 60 7.13 11.41 2.26
N TRP A 61 6.94 11.95 3.45
CA TRP A 61 5.90 11.51 4.37
C TRP A 61 4.55 12.13 4.02
N THR A 62 3.47 11.49 4.44
CA THR A 62 2.13 12.08 4.43
C THR A 62 1.92 12.85 5.73
N LEU A 63 1.90 14.19 5.66
CA LEU A 63 1.92 15.08 6.81
C LEU A 63 0.79 16.12 6.75
N ASP A 64 0.14 16.36 7.89
CA ASP A 64 -0.65 17.56 8.19
C ASP A 64 0.23 18.61 8.86
N LEU A 65 -0.33 19.77 9.22
CA LEU A 65 0.43 20.86 9.89
C LEU A 65 1.01 20.40 11.23
N SER A 66 0.24 19.69 12.03
CA SER A 66 0.65 19.22 13.36
C SER A 66 1.82 18.26 13.28
N THR A 67 1.71 17.22 12.47
CA THR A 67 2.79 16.23 12.33
C THR A 67 4.02 16.78 11.61
N ALA A 68 3.82 17.70 10.69
CA ALA A 68 4.92 18.41 10.03
C ALA A 68 5.71 19.26 11.04
N ALA A 69 5.02 20.04 11.88
CA ALA A 69 5.66 20.85 12.94
C ALA A 69 6.44 19.96 13.93
N GLN A 70 5.87 18.83 14.35
CA GLN A 70 6.53 17.86 15.25
C GLN A 70 7.83 17.29 14.66
N LEU A 71 7.89 17.11 13.35
CA LEU A 71 9.05 16.58 12.64
C LEU A 71 10.02 17.67 12.14
N GLY A 72 9.71 18.96 12.33
CA GLY A 72 10.49 20.06 11.78
C GLY A 72 10.43 20.13 10.24
N LEU A 73 9.35 19.62 9.64
CA LEU A 73 9.14 19.54 8.19
C LEU A 73 7.98 20.47 7.77
N LYS A 74 7.74 20.55 6.46
CA LYS A 74 6.55 21.23 5.90
C LYS A 74 5.41 20.24 5.72
N SER A 75 4.17 20.73 5.90
CA SER A 75 2.98 19.96 5.56
C SER A 75 2.97 19.59 4.07
N THR A 76 2.51 18.38 3.77
CA THR A 76 2.36 17.89 2.39
C THR A 76 0.95 18.11 1.84
N GLY A 77 0.11 18.94 2.50
CA GLY A 77 -1.29 19.15 2.11
C GLY A 77 -2.11 17.87 2.21
N SER A 78 -1.84 17.07 3.24
CA SER A 78 -2.41 15.73 3.37
C SER A 78 -3.37 15.58 4.55
N ALA A 79 -3.84 16.68 5.12
CA ALA A 79 -4.79 16.64 6.20
C ALA A 79 -6.15 16.10 5.72
N MET A 80 -6.66 15.10 6.42
CA MET A 80 -8.02 14.59 6.28
C MET A 80 -8.79 14.91 7.55
N ARG A 81 -10.03 15.37 7.41
CA ARG A 81 -10.86 15.77 8.54
C ARG A 81 -12.16 14.99 8.56
N GLY A 82 -12.42 14.33 9.68
CA GLY A 82 -13.70 13.75 9.99
C GLY A 82 -14.65 14.76 10.68
N PRO A 83 -15.94 14.39 10.89
CA PRO A 83 -16.93 15.30 11.48
C PRO A 83 -16.69 15.63 12.96
N SER A 84 -15.96 14.83 13.70
CA SER A 84 -15.85 14.90 15.16
C SER A 84 -14.43 14.87 15.71
N GLY A 85 -13.41 15.02 14.89
CA GLY A 85 -12.01 14.94 15.34
C GLY A 85 -11.11 16.03 14.75
N PRO A 86 -9.88 16.21 15.30
CA PRO A 86 -8.88 17.03 14.66
C PRO A 86 -8.47 16.43 13.31
N PRO A 87 -7.91 17.27 12.41
CA PRO A 87 -7.30 16.77 11.19
C PRO A 87 -6.22 15.72 11.49
N SER A 88 -6.04 14.79 10.58
CA SER A 88 -4.99 13.78 10.66
C SER A 88 -4.43 13.47 9.26
N PRO A 89 -3.16 13.06 9.16
CA PRO A 89 -2.56 12.74 7.86
C PRO A 89 -3.29 11.58 7.16
N GLY A 90 -3.58 11.76 5.88
CA GLY A 90 -4.20 10.74 5.04
C GLY A 90 -3.93 10.97 3.56
N VAL A 91 -4.15 9.95 2.77
CA VAL A 91 -4.00 10.00 1.31
C VAL A 91 -5.37 9.97 0.63
N GLY A 92 -5.48 10.66 -0.50
CA GLY A 92 -6.68 10.69 -1.33
C GLY A 92 -6.64 9.66 -2.46
N ASN A 93 -6.49 10.16 -3.68
CA ASN A 93 -6.37 9.29 -4.86
C ASN A 93 -4.93 8.84 -5.04
N VAL A 94 -4.66 7.58 -4.77
CA VAL A 94 -3.34 6.99 -4.97
C VAL A 94 -3.36 5.95 -6.08
N MET A 95 -2.24 5.84 -6.78
CA MET A 95 -2.04 4.86 -7.84
C MET A 95 -0.64 4.25 -7.71
N LEU A 96 -0.60 2.93 -7.64
CA LEU A 96 0.63 2.17 -7.80
C LEU A 96 0.88 1.94 -9.29
N THR A 97 2.13 2.08 -9.73
CA THR A 97 2.52 1.78 -11.11
C THR A 97 2.08 0.36 -11.48
N PRO A 98 1.29 0.18 -12.55
CA PRO A 98 0.92 -1.16 -13.01
C PRO A 98 2.13 -1.90 -13.58
N GLY A 99 2.11 -3.22 -13.47
CA GLY A 99 3.07 -4.09 -14.14
C GLY A 99 2.77 -4.29 -15.62
N GLN A 100 3.52 -5.17 -16.26
CA GLN A 100 3.35 -5.52 -17.67
C GLN A 100 2.49 -6.79 -17.85
N GLN A 101 2.53 -7.68 -16.89
CA GLN A 101 1.87 -8.99 -16.93
C GLN A 101 0.42 -8.90 -16.45
N SER A 102 -0.43 -9.77 -16.97
CA SER A 102 -1.77 -9.98 -16.44
C SER A 102 -1.72 -10.69 -15.08
N ARG A 103 -2.82 -10.63 -14.34
CA ARG A 103 -2.96 -11.43 -13.11
C ARG A 103 -2.80 -12.92 -13.38
N GLU A 104 -3.33 -13.40 -14.51
CA GLU A 104 -3.27 -14.77 -14.96
C GLU A 104 -1.82 -15.21 -15.26
N ASP A 105 -1.01 -14.31 -15.82
CA ASP A 105 0.42 -14.57 -16.04
C ASP A 105 1.16 -14.67 -14.71
N LEU A 106 0.88 -13.77 -13.74
CA LEU A 106 1.48 -13.82 -12.41
C LEU A 106 1.09 -15.09 -11.65
N ILE A 107 -0.13 -15.60 -11.80
CA ILE A 107 -0.56 -16.89 -11.21
C ILE A 107 0.26 -18.03 -11.83
N ARG A 108 0.46 -17.99 -13.14
CA ARG A 108 1.27 -18.99 -13.85
C ARG A 108 2.73 -18.97 -13.40
N ASP A 109 3.31 -17.77 -13.29
CA ASP A 109 4.69 -17.57 -12.86
C ASP A 109 4.91 -17.94 -11.38
N MET A 110 3.89 -17.76 -10.54
CA MET A 110 3.90 -18.18 -9.14
C MET A 110 4.09 -19.71 -9.01
N GLY A 111 3.54 -20.48 -9.94
CA GLY A 111 3.63 -21.93 -9.97
C GLY A 111 2.85 -22.59 -8.82
N THR A 112 3.29 -22.43 -7.59
CA THR A 112 2.59 -22.93 -6.39
C THR A 112 2.46 -21.82 -5.35
N GLY A 113 1.25 -21.64 -4.81
CA GLY A 113 0.99 -20.59 -3.82
C GLY A 113 -0.49 -20.39 -3.54
N LEU A 114 -0.85 -19.24 -2.96
CA LEU A 114 -2.22 -18.92 -2.58
C LEU A 114 -2.70 -17.64 -3.29
N LEU A 115 -3.75 -17.78 -4.09
CA LEU A 115 -4.50 -16.65 -4.63
C LEU A 115 -5.48 -16.16 -3.56
N LEU A 116 -5.18 -15.02 -2.95
CA LEU A 116 -5.99 -14.42 -1.88
C LEU A 116 -7.25 -13.76 -2.43
N THR A 117 -8.39 -14.06 -1.82
CA THR A 117 -9.67 -13.39 -2.09
C THR A 117 -10.19 -12.61 -0.88
N SER A 118 -9.80 -13.01 0.33
CA SER A 118 -10.21 -12.34 1.56
C SER A 118 -9.12 -12.40 2.62
N LEU A 119 -9.06 -11.36 3.44
CA LEU A 119 -8.16 -11.25 4.58
C LEU A 119 -8.95 -10.92 5.84
N ILE A 120 -8.68 -11.62 6.93
CA ILE A 120 -9.36 -11.48 8.23
C ILE A 120 -8.36 -11.02 9.28
N GLY A 121 -8.82 -10.17 10.19
CA GLY A 121 -7.97 -9.61 11.24
C GLY A 121 -6.99 -8.55 10.70
N ALA A 122 -6.19 -8.00 11.58
CA ALA A 122 -5.16 -7.01 11.25
C ALA A 122 -4.07 -7.04 12.31
N SER A 123 -3.21 -8.05 12.27
CA SER A 123 -2.02 -8.11 13.11
C SER A 123 -0.84 -7.57 12.33
N ILE A 124 -0.64 -6.24 12.45
CA ILE A 124 0.49 -5.54 11.86
C ILE A 124 1.21 -4.84 13.01
N ASN A 125 2.46 -5.20 13.23
CA ASN A 125 3.33 -4.45 14.13
C ASN A 125 3.83 -3.21 13.40
N ALA A 126 3.31 -2.05 13.79
CA ALA A 126 3.66 -0.79 13.12
C ALA A 126 5.15 -0.41 13.25
N THR A 127 5.84 -0.92 14.27
CA THR A 127 7.25 -0.61 14.55
C THR A 127 8.21 -1.54 13.81
N THR A 128 7.91 -2.85 13.78
CA THR A 128 8.80 -3.86 13.16
C THR A 128 8.44 -4.19 11.73
N GLY A 129 7.19 -3.98 11.35
CA GLY A 129 6.65 -4.38 10.04
C GLY A 129 6.17 -5.83 10.00
N ASP A 130 6.19 -6.54 11.11
CA ASP A 130 5.68 -7.91 11.16
C ASP A 130 4.20 -7.94 10.82
N TYR A 131 3.84 -8.86 9.96
CA TYR A 131 2.52 -9.00 9.36
C TYR A 131 2.02 -10.42 9.52
N SER A 132 0.83 -10.58 10.04
CA SER A 132 0.14 -11.88 10.12
C SER A 132 -1.36 -11.66 9.99
N ARG A 133 -2.03 -12.41 9.11
CA ARG A 133 -3.47 -12.32 8.91
C ARG A 133 -4.08 -13.67 8.59
N GLY A 134 -5.30 -13.88 9.05
CA GLY A 134 -6.15 -14.93 8.53
C GLY A 134 -6.48 -14.64 7.05
N ALA A 135 -6.53 -15.68 6.25
CA ALA A 135 -6.72 -15.58 4.81
C ALA A 135 -7.63 -16.70 4.29
N SER A 136 -8.31 -16.40 3.20
CA SER A 136 -9.00 -17.38 2.38
C SER A 136 -8.80 -17.07 0.90
N GLY A 137 -8.91 -18.07 0.06
CA GLY A 137 -8.70 -17.94 -1.37
C GLY A 137 -8.67 -19.26 -2.10
N PHE A 138 -7.76 -19.38 -3.04
CA PHE A 138 -7.59 -20.60 -3.84
C PHE A 138 -6.13 -21.02 -3.83
N TRP A 139 -5.90 -22.28 -3.60
CA TRP A 139 -4.59 -22.87 -3.78
C TRP A 139 -4.28 -22.98 -5.26
N VAL A 140 -3.05 -22.65 -5.62
CA VAL A 140 -2.53 -22.70 -6.98
C VAL A 140 -1.46 -23.78 -7.03
N GLU A 141 -1.56 -24.68 -8.02
CA GLU A 141 -0.59 -25.72 -8.32
C GLU A 141 -0.24 -25.69 -9.81
N ASN A 142 1.04 -25.76 -10.12
CA ASN A 142 1.53 -25.71 -11.50
C ASN A 142 1.02 -24.49 -12.31
N GLY A 143 0.78 -23.36 -11.63
CA GLY A 143 0.28 -22.15 -12.26
C GLY A 143 -1.23 -22.14 -12.55
N GLU A 144 -1.98 -23.09 -12.03
CA GLU A 144 -3.43 -23.21 -12.20
C GLU A 144 -4.15 -23.23 -10.84
N ILE A 145 -5.36 -22.69 -10.80
CA ILE A 145 -6.21 -22.74 -9.61
C ILE A 145 -6.68 -24.18 -9.38
N ALA A 146 -6.30 -24.76 -8.23
CA ALA A 146 -6.57 -26.15 -7.91
C ALA A 146 -7.83 -26.33 -7.04
N TYR A 147 -7.88 -25.71 -5.86
CA TYR A 147 -9.00 -25.85 -4.92
C TYR A 147 -9.13 -24.63 -4.00
N PRO A 148 -10.33 -24.41 -3.42
CA PRO A 148 -10.51 -23.33 -2.44
C PRO A 148 -9.83 -23.66 -1.11
N VAL A 149 -9.28 -22.62 -0.46
CA VAL A 149 -8.65 -22.68 0.86
C VAL A 149 -9.31 -21.68 1.77
N ASN A 150 -9.63 -22.09 2.98
CA ASN A 150 -10.18 -21.25 4.04
C ASN A 150 -9.40 -21.47 5.34
N GLU A 151 -9.55 -20.52 6.28
CA GLU A 151 -8.97 -20.62 7.64
C GLU A 151 -7.45 -20.81 7.67
N CYS A 152 -6.74 -20.35 6.65
CA CYS A 152 -5.29 -20.32 6.66
C CYS A 152 -4.77 -18.99 7.22
N THR A 153 -3.50 -18.97 7.60
CA THR A 153 -2.78 -17.77 8.06
C THR A 153 -1.62 -17.51 7.11
N ILE A 154 -1.50 -16.25 6.71
CA ILE A 154 -0.32 -15.76 5.98
C ILE A 154 0.51 -14.87 6.88
N ALA A 155 1.83 -15.00 6.82
CA ALA A 155 2.74 -14.20 7.63
C ALA A 155 4.00 -13.80 6.85
N GLY A 156 4.57 -12.65 7.24
CA GLY A 156 5.78 -12.11 6.65
C GLY A 156 6.20 -10.81 7.32
N ASN A 157 7.14 -10.10 6.70
CA ASN A 157 7.52 -8.77 7.12
C ASN A 157 7.22 -7.77 5.99
N LEU A 158 6.47 -6.71 6.27
CA LEU A 158 6.02 -5.73 5.27
C LEU A 158 7.17 -5.08 4.50
N ARG A 159 8.33 -4.89 5.14
CA ARG A 159 9.50 -4.29 4.48
C ARG A 159 10.01 -5.22 3.36
N GLU A 160 10.16 -6.50 3.67
CA GLU A 160 10.61 -7.50 2.70
C GLU A 160 9.55 -7.75 1.61
N MET A 161 8.29 -7.88 2.03
CA MET A 161 7.16 -8.06 1.11
C MET A 161 7.10 -6.92 0.09
N LEU A 162 7.14 -5.66 0.53
CA LEU A 162 7.03 -4.50 -0.36
C LEU A 162 8.23 -4.33 -1.30
N LEU A 163 9.44 -4.70 -0.86
CA LEU A 163 10.64 -4.67 -1.70
C LEU A 163 10.63 -5.74 -2.81
N SER A 164 9.77 -6.74 -2.71
CA SER A 164 9.72 -7.87 -3.63
C SER A 164 8.42 -7.99 -4.44
N ILE A 165 7.47 -7.07 -4.27
CA ILE A 165 6.20 -7.14 -5.00
C ILE A 165 6.37 -7.10 -6.51
N VAL A 166 5.55 -7.87 -7.21
CA VAL A 166 5.40 -7.80 -8.66
C VAL A 166 3.95 -7.41 -8.98
N PRO A 167 3.69 -6.19 -9.47
CA PRO A 167 2.34 -5.76 -9.82
C PRO A 167 1.87 -6.33 -11.16
N ALA A 168 0.60 -6.67 -11.23
CA ALA A 168 -0.10 -6.96 -12.47
C ALA A 168 -0.52 -5.66 -13.20
N ASN A 169 -1.18 -5.80 -14.35
CA ASN A 169 -1.70 -4.68 -15.13
C ASN A 169 -3.22 -4.44 -14.95
N ASP A 170 -3.86 -5.10 -13.99
CA ASP A 170 -5.31 -5.14 -13.78
C ASP A 170 -5.87 -4.03 -12.87
N GLY A 171 -5.11 -2.97 -12.65
CA GLY A 171 -5.50 -1.84 -11.81
C GLY A 171 -6.79 -1.16 -12.29
N ARG A 172 -7.77 -0.97 -11.38
CA ARG A 172 -9.07 -0.40 -11.68
C ARG A 172 -9.04 1.13 -11.61
N GLY A 173 -8.79 1.79 -12.75
CA GLY A 173 -8.58 3.24 -12.85
C GLY A 173 -9.72 4.14 -12.37
N TYR A 174 -10.94 3.63 -12.17
CA TYR A 174 -12.08 4.39 -11.64
C TYR A 174 -12.11 4.48 -10.11
N LEU A 175 -11.30 3.68 -9.40
CA LEU A 175 -11.20 3.72 -7.94
C LEU A 175 -10.30 4.88 -7.49
N SER A 176 -10.52 5.40 -6.30
CA SER A 176 -9.61 6.38 -5.67
C SER A 176 -8.25 5.76 -5.33
N ARG A 177 -8.24 4.49 -4.96
CA ARG A 177 -7.02 3.71 -4.73
C ARG A 177 -6.87 2.69 -5.85
N VAL A 178 -5.95 2.96 -6.76
CA VAL A 178 -5.65 2.09 -7.90
C VAL A 178 -4.43 1.26 -7.55
N VAL A 179 -4.68 0.06 -7.08
CA VAL A 179 -3.64 -0.93 -6.80
C VAL A 179 -4.01 -2.18 -7.60
N PRO A 180 -3.14 -2.64 -8.51
CA PRO A 180 -3.37 -3.88 -9.25
C PRO A 180 -3.21 -5.10 -8.34
N SER A 181 -3.48 -6.29 -8.84
CA SER A 181 -3.08 -7.54 -8.19
C SER A 181 -1.57 -7.56 -7.99
N LEU A 182 -1.13 -8.06 -6.85
CA LEU A 182 0.29 -8.09 -6.47
C LEU A 182 0.69 -9.53 -6.20
N LEU A 183 1.74 -10.00 -6.86
CA LEU A 183 2.44 -11.21 -6.45
C LEU A 183 3.44 -10.82 -5.35
N VAL A 184 3.36 -11.48 -4.22
CA VAL A 184 4.27 -11.31 -3.08
C VAL A 184 5.00 -12.64 -2.87
N PRO A 185 6.26 -12.76 -3.27
CA PRO A 185 7.03 -13.98 -3.05
C PRO A 185 7.40 -14.15 -1.57
N SER A 186 7.72 -15.37 -1.20
CA SER A 186 8.36 -15.71 0.10
C SER A 186 7.55 -15.35 1.34
N MET A 187 6.23 -15.53 1.30
CA MET A 187 5.39 -15.48 2.52
C MET A 187 5.25 -16.86 3.14
N ALA A 188 5.18 -16.91 4.46
CA ALA A 188 4.79 -18.12 5.18
C ALA A 188 3.26 -18.29 5.09
N ILE A 189 2.83 -19.51 4.78
CA ILE A 189 1.42 -19.91 4.76
C ILE A 189 1.28 -21.07 5.73
N ALA A 190 0.36 -20.97 6.67
CA ALA A 190 0.04 -22.00 7.64
C ALA A 190 -1.48 -22.21 7.68
N GLY A 191 -1.90 -23.44 7.73
CA GLY A 191 -3.30 -23.91 7.75
C GLY A 191 -3.35 -25.40 7.49
N GLU A 192 -4.47 -26.03 7.82
CA GLU A 192 -4.76 -27.44 7.47
C GLU A 192 -5.37 -27.54 6.08
#